data_6af90a2f40bd94933f5b893f45580c8c
#
_entry.id   6af90a2f40bd94933f5b893f45580c8c
#
_cell.length_a   1.000
_cell.length_b   1.000
_cell.length_c   1.000
_cell.angle_alpha   90.00
_cell.angle_beta   90.00
_cell.angle_gamma   90.00
#
_symmetry.space_group_name_H-M   'P 1'
#
loop_
_entity.id
_entity.type
_entity.pdbx_description
1 polymer ?
#
loop_
_entity_poly.entity_id
_entity_poly.type
_entity_poly.pdbx_seq_one_letter_code
_entity_poly.pdbx_strand_id
1 'polypeptide(L)'
;HDALPIYKFHYIEEEKLFFKAAFRNDNQNCLRDHDFQLILRFYENQIQEKTKQPIPENLHFQLEMYCQGSVYMTTQWVLGDMKKRPEEMARNLVAAMPAELETLFKKLELL
;
A
#
# COMPACT_ATOMS: atom_id res chain seq x y z
N HIS A 1 -1.89 13.88 4.17
CA HIS A 1 -1.68 13.57 2.79
C HIS A 1 -2.22 12.25 2.27
N ASP A 2 -3.51 12.21 1.98
CA ASP A 2 -4.11 11.05 1.35
C ASP A 2 -3.95 11.07 -0.17
N ALA A 3 -3.25 12.08 -0.70
CA ALA A 3 -3.17 12.31 -2.14
C ALA A 3 -2.49 11.17 -2.89
N LEU A 4 -1.39 10.64 -2.37
CA LEU A 4 -0.66 9.57 -3.06
C LEU A 4 -1.49 8.29 -3.19
N PRO A 5 -2.14 7.78 -2.12
CA PRO A 5 -3.03 6.63 -2.26
C PRO A 5 -4.19 6.90 -3.21
N ILE A 6 -4.78 8.11 -3.20
CA ILE A 6 -5.88 8.45 -4.09
C ILE A 6 -5.42 8.38 -5.54
N TYR A 7 -4.28 8.98 -5.89
CA TYR A 7 -3.75 8.95 -7.25
C TYR A 7 -3.47 7.52 -7.70
N LYS A 8 -2.92 6.69 -6.82
CA LYS A 8 -2.66 5.30 -7.13
C LYS A 8 -3.94 4.57 -7.53
N PHE A 9 -5.00 4.72 -6.75
CA PHE A 9 -6.25 4.03 -7.01
C PHE A 9 -6.96 4.58 -8.24
N HIS A 10 -6.88 5.88 -8.49
CA HIS A 10 -7.41 6.45 -9.74
C HIS A 10 -6.68 5.91 -10.95
N TYR A 11 -5.35 5.81 -10.88
CA TYR A 11 -4.56 5.25 -11.97
C TYR A 11 -4.96 3.80 -12.24
N ILE A 12 -5.10 3.00 -11.19
CA ILE A 12 -5.52 1.60 -11.33
C ILE A 12 -6.92 1.52 -11.96
N GLU A 13 -7.82 2.41 -11.57
CA GLU A 13 -9.17 2.44 -12.13
C GLU A 13 -9.15 2.79 -13.62
N GLU A 14 -8.33 3.77 -14.01
CA GLU A 14 -8.19 4.15 -15.41
C GLU A 14 -7.63 3.02 -16.26
N GLU A 15 -6.71 2.22 -15.70
CA GLU A 15 -6.10 1.09 -16.38
C GLU A 15 -6.72 -0.24 -15.95
N LYS A 16 -8.01 -0.21 -15.72
CA LYS A 16 -8.78 -1.31 -15.16
C LYS A 16 -8.56 -2.64 -15.87
N LEU A 17 -8.65 -2.64 -17.20
CA LEU A 17 -8.52 -3.89 -17.95
C LEU A 17 -7.12 -4.49 -17.83
N PHE A 18 -6.11 -3.63 -17.84
CA PHE A 18 -4.72 -4.07 -17.66
C PHE A 18 -4.52 -4.72 -16.30
N PHE A 19 -4.94 -4.03 -15.23
CA PHE A 19 -4.73 -4.54 -13.88
C PHE A 19 -5.55 -5.80 -13.59
N LYS A 20 -6.79 -5.86 -14.10
CA LYS A 20 -7.59 -7.08 -13.93
C LYS A 20 -6.91 -8.28 -14.61
N ALA A 21 -6.39 -8.09 -15.82
CA ALA A 21 -5.71 -9.16 -16.52
C ALA A 21 -4.43 -9.57 -15.80
N ALA A 22 -3.64 -8.58 -15.34
CA ALA A 22 -2.38 -8.83 -14.67
C ALA A 22 -2.58 -9.62 -13.37
N PHE A 23 -3.52 -9.20 -12.52
CA PHE A 23 -3.76 -9.89 -11.25
C PHE A 23 -4.43 -11.24 -11.43
N ARG A 24 -5.33 -11.35 -12.42
CA ARG A 24 -6.01 -12.62 -12.69
C ARG A 24 -5.04 -13.68 -13.20
N ASN A 25 -4.03 -13.28 -13.96
CA ASN A 25 -3.06 -14.19 -14.56
C ASN A 25 -1.82 -14.38 -13.70
N ASP A 26 -1.82 -13.84 -12.48
CA ASP A 26 -0.70 -13.97 -11.55
C ASP A 26 -0.78 -15.31 -10.84
N ASN A 27 -0.58 -16.39 -11.59
CA ASN A 27 -0.73 -17.76 -11.09
C ASN A 27 0.20 -18.11 -9.93
N GLN A 28 1.32 -17.40 -9.81
CA GLN A 28 2.33 -17.68 -8.81
C GLN A 28 2.49 -16.54 -7.82
N ASN A 29 1.56 -15.62 -7.82
CA ASN A 29 1.59 -14.44 -6.95
C ASN A 29 2.84 -13.55 -7.16
N CYS A 30 3.50 -13.69 -8.32
CA CYS A 30 4.73 -12.96 -8.58
C CYS A 30 4.52 -11.45 -8.63
N LEU A 31 3.43 -11.00 -9.25
CA LEU A 31 3.12 -9.58 -9.34
C LEU A 31 2.83 -9.00 -7.96
N ARG A 32 2.01 -9.69 -7.17
CA ARG A 32 1.66 -9.22 -5.83
C ARG A 32 2.87 -9.20 -4.92
N ASP A 33 3.71 -10.22 -5.02
CA ASP A 33 4.93 -10.30 -4.24
C ASP A 33 5.90 -9.18 -4.61
N HIS A 34 6.03 -8.92 -5.90
CA HIS A 34 6.86 -7.83 -6.39
C HIS A 34 6.36 -6.47 -5.89
N ASP A 35 5.06 -6.23 -5.98
CA ASP A 35 4.44 -4.99 -5.48
C ASP A 35 4.66 -4.83 -3.99
N PHE A 36 4.49 -5.89 -3.23
CA PHE A 36 4.73 -5.86 -1.80
C PHE A 36 6.18 -5.47 -1.49
N GLN A 37 7.15 -6.08 -2.17
CA GLN A 37 8.56 -5.77 -1.96
C GLN A 37 8.88 -4.32 -2.31
N LEU A 38 8.31 -3.82 -3.40
CA LEU A 38 8.53 -2.42 -3.80
C LEU A 38 7.99 -1.44 -2.77
N ILE A 39 6.77 -1.66 -2.30
CA ILE A 39 6.13 -0.78 -1.32
C ILE A 39 6.88 -0.82 0.01
N LEU A 40 7.23 -2.01 0.46
CA LEU A 40 7.94 -2.17 1.72
C LEU A 40 9.29 -1.44 1.68
N ARG A 41 10.07 -1.66 0.62
CA ARG A 41 11.37 -1.00 0.46
C ARG A 41 11.23 0.51 0.38
N PHE A 42 10.21 0.98 -0.32
CA PHE A 42 9.98 2.41 -0.44
C PHE A 42 9.81 3.04 0.95
N TYR A 43 8.95 2.47 1.78
CA TYR A 43 8.71 3.03 3.11
C TYR A 43 9.90 2.84 4.04
N GLU A 44 10.57 1.70 3.98
CA GLU A 44 11.80 1.48 4.76
C GLU A 44 12.83 2.55 4.44
N ASN A 45 13.04 2.82 3.15
CA ASN A 45 14.01 3.82 2.72
C ASN A 45 13.61 5.22 3.16
N GLN A 46 12.31 5.57 3.04
CA GLN A 46 11.81 6.88 3.48
C GLN A 46 12.02 7.07 4.99
N ILE A 47 11.72 6.06 5.77
CA ILE A 47 11.88 6.13 7.23
C ILE A 47 13.35 6.27 7.60
N GLN A 48 14.20 5.43 7.02
CA GLN A 48 15.63 5.46 7.31
C GLN A 48 16.26 6.79 6.90
N GLU A 49 15.88 7.31 5.74
CA GLU A 49 16.42 8.57 5.26
C GLU A 49 16.00 9.75 6.13
N LYS A 50 14.75 9.76 6.58
CA LYS A 50 14.23 10.87 7.39
C LYS A 50 14.62 10.80 8.85
N THR A 51 14.78 9.60 9.42
CA THR A 51 15.17 9.43 10.81
C THR A 51 16.67 9.25 11.00
N LYS A 52 17.39 8.92 9.92
CA LYS A 52 18.82 8.58 9.95
C LYS A 52 19.11 7.35 10.82
N GLN A 53 18.11 6.53 11.05
CA GLN A 53 18.20 5.32 11.86
C GLN A 53 17.39 4.20 11.20
N PRO A 54 17.79 2.94 11.42
CA PRO A 54 16.97 1.83 10.96
C PRO A 54 15.64 1.82 11.72
N ILE A 55 14.60 1.32 11.06
CA ILE A 55 13.29 1.24 11.69
C ILE A 55 13.34 0.22 12.85
N PRO A 56 12.76 0.53 14.02
CA PRO A 56 12.68 -0.43 15.13
C PRO A 56 11.91 -1.69 14.72
N GLU A 57 12.30 -2.82 15.28
CA GLU A 57 11.77 -4.12 14.90
C GLU A 57 10.24 -4.21 15.01
N ASN A 58 9.66 -3.67 16.09
CA ASN A 58 8.22 -3.71 16.27
C ASN A 58 7.48 -2.90 15.20
N LEU A 59 8.04 -1.77 14.80
CA LEU A 59 7.46 -0.94 13.74
C LEU A 59 7.67 -1.57 12.37
N HIS A 60 8.80 -2.25 12.18
CA HIS A 60 9.04 -2.97 10.94
C HIS A 60 8.01 -4.09 10.74
N PHE A 61 7.69 -4.80 11.81
CA PHE A 61 6.66 -5.84 11.77
C PHE A 61 5.31 -5.25 11.36
N GLN A 62 4.93 -4.13 11.96
CA GLN A 62 3.68 -3.45 11.63
C GLN A 62 3.67 -2.99 10.17
N LEU A 63 4.78 -2.41 9.72
CA LEU A 63 4.90 -1.95 8.34
C LEU A 63 4.78 -3.11 7.35
N GLU A 64 5.44 -4.21 7.64
CA GLU A 64 5.40 -5.39 6.77
C GLU A 64 3.98 -5.94 6.67
N MET A 65 3.30 -6.12 7.80
CA MET A 65 1.92 -6.57 7.81
C MET A 65 1.00 -5.62 7.05
N TYR A 66 1.18 -4.32 7.28
CA TYR A 66 0.36 -3.32 6.64
C TYR A 66 0.55 -3.31 5.13
N CYS A 67 1.79 -3.41 4.67
CA CYS A 67 2.08 -3.46 3.24
C CYS A 67 1.49 -4.71 2.60
N GLN A 68 1.61 -5.86 3.25
CA GLN A 68 1.03 -7.09 2.74
C GLN A 68 -0.50 -6.99 2.63
N GLY A 69 -1.13 -6.49 3.69
CA GLY A 69 -2.57 -6.30 3.69
C GLY A 69 -3.02 -5.32 2.62
N SER A 70 -2.27 -4.25 2.43
CA SER A 70 -2.58 -3.23 1.42
C SER A 70 -2.57 -3.82 0.01
N VAL A 71 -1.55 -4.63 -0.30
CA VAL A 71 -1.47 -5.28 -1.62
C VAL A 71 -2.62 -6.26 -1.79
N TYR A 72 -2.91 -7.06 -0.76
CA TYR A 72 -4.01 -8.00 -0.81
C TYR A 72 -5.35 -7.30 -1.07
N MET A 73 -5.65 -6.27 -0.29
CA MET A 73 -6.91 -5.55 -0.40
C MET A 73 -7.03 -4.84 -1.75
N THR A 74 -5.93 -4.28 -2.25
CA THR A 74 -5.93 -3.66 -3.57
C THR A 74 -6.21 -4.68 -4.66
N THR A 75 -5.59 -5.87 -4.58
CA THR A 75 -5.82 -6.96 -5.53
C THR A 75 -7.28 -7.39 -5.51
N GLN A 76 -7.86 -7.56 -4.32
CA GLN A 76 -9.26 -7.94 -4.19
C GLN A 76 -10.19 -6.88 -4.78
N TRP A 77 -9.86 -5.60 -4.59
CA TRP A 77 -10.64 -4.51 -5.16
C TRP A 77 -10.62 -4.57 -6.70
N VAL A 78 -9.43 -4.75 -7.28
CA VAL A 78 -9.29 -4.86 -8.74
C VAL A 78 -10.09 -6.06 -9.28
N LEU A 79 -9.92 -7.22 -8.65
CA LEU A 79 -10.59 -8.45 -9.12
C LEU A 79 -12.11 -8.41 -8.87
N GLY A 80 -12.57 -7.61 -7.92
CA GLY A 80 -13.98 -7.43 -7.60
C GLY A 80 -14.65 -6.30 -8.39
N ASP A 81 -14.06 -5.90 -9.51
CA ASP A 81 -14.59 -4.88 -10.42
C ASP A 81 -14.58 -3.46 -9.86
N MET A 82 -13.72 -3.21 -8.87
CA MET A 82 -13.50 -1.86 -8.35
C MET A 82 -14.79 -1.17 -7.92
N LYS A 83 -15.62 -1.89 -7.17
CA LYS A 83 -16.94 -1.38 -6.76
C LYS A 83 -16.85 -0.18 -5.83
N LYS A 84 -15.86 -0.16 -4.93
CA LYS A 84 -15.61 1.01 -4.10
C LYS A 84 -14.90 2.07 -4.93
N ARG A 85 -15.14 3.33 -4.61
CA ARG A 85 -14.45 4.42 -5.31
C ARG A 85 -13.00 4.51 -4.84
N PRO A 86 -12.08 5.03 -5.68
CA PRO A 86 -10.69 5.22 -5.28
C PRO A 86 -10.51 5.99 -3.97
N GLU A 87 -11.32 7.03 -3.73
CA GLU A 87 -11.26 7.82 -2.51
C GLU A 87 -11.60 6.99 -1.28
N GLU A 88 -12.57 6.10 -1.43
CA GLU A 88 -12.98 5.22 -0.35
C GLU A 88 -11.89 4.19 -0.04
N MET A 89 -11.25 3.64 -1.07
CA MET A 89 -10.14 2.71 -0.89
C MET A 89 -8.98 3.37 -0.16
N ALA A 90 -8.60 4.58 -0.58
CA ALA A 90 -7.51 5.31 0.06
C ALA A 90 -7.84 5.60 1.53
N ARG A 91 -9.06 6.04 1.80
CA ARG A 91 -9.51 6.35 3.16
C ARG A 91 -9.48 5.11 4.05
N ASN A 92 -9.94 3.98 3.53
CA ASN A 92 -9.96 2.73 4.27
C ASN A 92 -8.55 2.25 4.60
N LEU A 93 -7.62 2.38 3.67
CA LEU A 93 -6.24 1.98 3.93
C LEU A 93 -5.58 2.83 5.00
N VAL A 94 -5.81 4.15 4.97
CA VAL A 94 -5.29 5.03 6.02
C VAL A 94 -5.89 4.68 7.37
N ALA A 95 -7.21 4.46 7.41
CA ALA A 95 -7.91 4.15 8.66
C ALA A 95 -7.47 2.81 9.26
N ALA A 96 -7.00 1.88 8.44
CA ALA A 96 -6.56 0.56 8.89
C ALA A 96 -5.13 0.53 9.43
N MET A 97 -4.42 1.64 9.33
CA MET A 97 -3.03 1.68 9.75
C MET A 97 -2.91 1.53 11.27
N PRO A 98 -1.97 0.69 11.77
CA PRO A 98 -1.74 0.58 13.20
C PRO A 98 -1.35 1.94 13.80
N ALA A 99 -1.81 2.19 15.03
CA ALA A 99 -1.65 3.50 15.68
C ALA A 99 -0.20 3.98 15.75
N GLU A 100 0.71 3.10 16.13
CA GLU A 100 2.13 3.46 16.21
C GLU A 100 2.72 3.80 14.85
N LEU A 101 2.36 3.02 13.85
CA LEU A 101 2.81 3.27 12.49
C LEU A 101 2.23 4.56 11.95
N GLU A 102 0.95 4.82 12.22
CA GLU A 102 0.30 6.06 11.83
C GLU A 102 1.00 7.27 12.46
N THR A 103 1.34 7.18 13.75
CA THR A 103 2.05 8.25 14.45
C THR A 103 3.38 8.54 13.76
N LEU A 104 4.14 7.49 13.42
CA LEU A 104 5.41 7.64 12.73
C LEU A 104 5.23 8.29 11.36
N PHE A 105 4.25 7.82 10.59
CA PHE A 105 4.00 8.34 9.26
C PHE A 105 3.60 9.81 9.27
N LYS A 106 2.78 10.21 10.24
CA LYS A 106 2.40 11.62 10.38
C LYS A 106 3.60 12.47 10.76
N LYS A 107 4.41 11.99 11.70
CA LYS A 107 5.62 12.70 12.13
C LYS A 107 6.58 12.93 10.97
N LEU A 108 6.71 11.95 10.08
CA LEU A 108 7.63 12.01 8.95
C LEU A 108 6.98 12.56 7.68
N GLU A 109 5.73 13.00 7.76
CA GLU A 109 4.98 13.55 6.63
C GLU A 109 4.86 12.57 5.47
N LEU A 110 4.65 11.28 5.78
CA LEU A 110 4.43 10.24 4.80
C LEU A 110 2.96 9.97 4.53
N LEU A 111 2.09 10.62 5.28
CA LEU A 111 0.65 10.52 5.11
C LEU A 111 0.08 11.78 4.49
#